data_0bc5afc75905fe65ec6eee6d6bf8ef47
#
_entry.id   0bc5afc75905fe65ec6eee6d6bf8ef47
#
_cell.length_a   1.000
_cell.length_b   1.000
_cell.length_c   1.000
_cell.angle_alpha   90.00
_cell.angle_beta   90.00
_cell.angle_gamma   90.00
#
_symmetry.space_group_name_H-M   'P 1'
#
loop_
_entity.id
_entity.type
_entity.pdbx_description
1 polymer ?
#
loop_
_entity_poly.entity_id
_entity_poly.type
_entity_poly.pdbx_seq_one_letter_code
_entity_poly.pdbx_strand_id
1 'polypeptide(L)'
;MLVKQIEKYLLSILEERKQQSLFRSLRTSNNLVDFCSNDYLGFSQKIKQDCENYSFPSGATGSRLLAGNTKFIEDLEQEIANFHGAETGLIFNSGYDANVGLLSCIPQKNDILITDELIHASMIDGARLSYATRYKFKHNDIESLEFRLSNADLRKDNLMVGITKSTSENNSSLETVFSKFIAIESVYSMDGDLANLTSIVNLSEKYGANLIVDEAHATGIFGKNGRGLVCELGLEDKVFARVVTFGKALGCHGAIVLGSKNLRDYLVNFARSFIYTTAAPMHTHESVRQAYQLLKSPDFSNKKLHHLIHFFKEQAIQIPDLELIESISAIQCIIISGNEKCREVAMKLQNTGLDIRPIVSPTVPKGKERLRICMHEFNTEEEILRIFEVLKK
;
A
#
# COMPACT_ATOMS: atom_id res chain seq x y z
N MET A 1 -25.10 34.73 8.26
CA MET A 1 -25.40 34.05 9.55
C MET A 1 -25.03 32.53 9.50
N LEU A 2 -25.45 31.79 8.49
CA LEU A 2 -25.16 30.33 8.31
C LEU A 2 -23.66 30.02 8.25
N VAL A 3 -22.84 30.78 7.49
CA VAL A 3 -21.40 30.58 7.41
C VAL A 3 -20.71 30.65 8.78
N LYS A 4 -21.13 31.60 9.63
CA LYS A 4 -20.60 31.75 10.98
C LYS A 4 -20.97 30.59 11.92
N GLN A 5 -22.06 29.89 11.63
CA GLN A 5 -22.48 28.73 12.44
C GLN A 5 -21.65 27.48 12.10
N ILE A 6 -21.40 27.24 10.81
CA ILE A 6 -20.53 26.11 10.40
C ILE A 6 -19.07 26.30 10.85
N GLU A 7 -18.56 27.54 10.76
CA GLU A 7 -17.19 27.84 11.27
C GLU A 7 -17.05 27.56 12.77
N LYS A 8 -18.09 27.93 13.57
CA LYS A 8 -18.08 27.57 15.01
C LYS A 8 -18.08 26.07 15.24
N TYR A 9 -18.85 25.33 14.45
CA TYR A 9 -18.88 23.86 14.52
C TYR A 9 -17.49 23.26 14.16
N LEU A 10 -16.88 23.69 13.05
CA LEU A 10 -15.55 23.25 12.66
C LEU A 10 -14.51 23.54 13.77
N LEU A 11 -14.58 24.76 14.34
CA LEU A 11 -13.69 25.15 15.43
C LEU A 11 -13.85 24.24 16.66
N SER A 12 -15.09 23.90 17.06
CA SER A 12 -15.33 23.02 18.21
C SER A 12 -14.73 21.63 18.00
N ILE A 13 -14.86 21.05 16.80
CA ILE A 13 -14.25 19.75 16.46
C ILE A 13 -12.72 19.82 16.47
N LEU A 14 -12.14 20.90 15.96
CA LEU A 14 -10.70 21.12 15.96
C LEU A 14 -10.14 21.31 17.38
N GLU A 15 -10.86 22.05 18.25
CA GLU A 15 -10.50 22.21 19.65
C GLU A 15 -10.58 20.88 20.42
N GLU A 16 -11.61 20.07 20.20
CA GLU A 16 -11.69 18.72 20.75
C GLU A 16 -10.47 17.86 20.34
N ARG A 17 -10.08 17.90 19.05
CA ARG A 17 -8.88 17.20 18.57
C ARG A 17 -7.60 17.71 19.21
N LYS A 18 -7.48 18.99 19.50
CA LYS A 18 -6.34 19.58 20.23
C LYS A 18 -6.30 19.07 21.68
N GLN A 19 -7.43 19.09 22.37
CA GLN A 19 -7.55 18.59 23.74
C GLN A 19 -7.18 17.10 23.84
N GLN A 20 -7.55 16.29 22.84
CA GLN A 20 -7.18 14.88 22.75
C GLN A 20 -5.74 14.67 22.23
N SER A 21 -4.98 15.75 21.96
CA SER A 21 -3.66 15.69 21.34
C SER A 21 -3.65 14.96 19.97
N LEU A 22 -4.74 15.00 19.22
CA LEU A 22 -4.92 14.37 17.91
C LEU A 22 -4.89 15.38 16.74
N PHE A 23 -4.65 16.65 17.03
CA PHE A 23 -4.57 17.69 16.00
C PHE A 23 -3.37 17.45 15.08
N ARG A 24 -3.63 17.47 13.78
CA ARG A 24 -2.59 17.29 12.75
C ARG A 24 -2.25 18.63 12.11
N SER A 25 -0.98 18.89 11.91
CA SER A 25 -0.47 20.04 11.17
C SER A 25 0.52 19.61 10.10
N LEU A 26 0.55 20.34 8.99
CA LEU A 26 1.58 20.17 7.97
C LEU A 26 2.92 20.68 8.54
N ARG A 27 3.97 19.93 8.30
CA ARG A 27 5.33 20.30 8.72
C ARG A 27 6.24 20.33 7.49
N THR A 28 7.14 21.28 7.45
CA THR A 28 8.24 21.28 6.49
C THR A 28 9.42 20.47 7.04
N SER A 29 10.19 19.83 6.17
CA SER A 29 11.42 19.14 6.56
C SER A 29 12.46 20.18 7.03
N ASN A 30 13.10 19.94 8.17
CA ASN A 30 14.01 20.86 8.82
C ASN A 30 15.45 20.31 8.86
N ASN A 31 16.00 19.89 7.73
CA ASN A 31 17.38 19.37 7.65
C ASN A 31 17.70 18.24 8.64
N LEU A 32 16.67 17.46 9.03
CA LEU A 32 16.85 16.27 9.85
C LEU A 32 17.23 15.08 8.95
N VAL A 33 17.97 14.13 9.50
CA VAL A 33 18.23 12.85 8.85
C VAL A 33 16.90 12.10 8.71
N ASP A 34 16.56 11.73 7.50
CA ASP A 34 15.28 11.09 7.19
C ASP A 34 15.24 9.63 7.65
N PHE A 35 14.32 9.35 8.56
CA PHE A 35 13.85 8.02 8.96
C PHE A 35 12.32 7.93 8.91
N CYS A 36 11.68 8.85 8.18
CA CYS A 36 10.23 9.03 8.14
C CYS A 36 9.62 8.75 6.77
N SER A 37 10.30 9.16 5.68
CA SER A 37 9.78 8.96 4.31
C SER A 37 9.76 7.48 3.93
N ASN A 38 9.17 7.19 2.77
CA ASN A 38 9.19 5.84 2.21
C ASN A 38 10.13 5.74 0.99
N ASP A 39 11.05 6.68 0.81
CA ASP A 39 12.03 6.68 -0.29
C ASP A 39 13.18 5.68 -0.03
N TYR A 40 12.84 4.42 0.20
CA TYR A 40 13.73 3.37 0.69
C TYR A 40 15.04 3.22 -0.11
N LEU A 41 15.00 3.44 -1.44
CA LEU A 41 16.14 3.35 -2.35
C LEU A 41 16.81 4.71 -2.62
N GLY A 42 16.26 5.81 -2.12
CA GLY A 42 16.72 7.16 -2.40
C GLY A 42 16.57 7.56 -3.87
N PHE A 43 15.65 6.96 -4.59
CA PHE A 43 15.47 7.22 -6.02
C PHE A 43 14.91 8.61 -6.28
N SER A 44 14.18 9.20 -5.34
CA SER A 44 13.72 10.59 -5.48
C SER A 44 14.85 11.59 -5.66
N GLN A 45 16.04 11.27 -5.15
CA GLN A 45 17.25 12.11 -5.25
C GLN A 45 18.15 11.72 -6.43
N LYS A 46 18.02 10.48 -6.93
CA LYS A 46 18.83 9.95 -8.04
C LYS A 46 18.22 10.27 -9.41
N ILE A 47 16.91 10.33 -9.50
CA ILE A 47 16.17 10.61 -10.72
C ILE A 47 16.24 12.13 -10.99
N LYS A 48 16.88 12.50 -12.07
CA LYS A 48 16.96 13.90 -12.50
C LYS A 48 15.92 14.14 -13.60
N GLN A 49 15.05 15.10 -13.38
CA GLN A 49 14.21 15.61 -14.45
C GLN A 49 15.08 16.52 -15.34
N ASP A 50 15.46 16.01 -16.49
CA ASP A 50 16.14 16.82 -17.51
C ASP A 50 15.08 17.63 -18.28
N CYS A 51 14.66 18.74 -17.68
CA CYS A 51 13.66 19.64 -18.24
C CYS A 51 14.12 20.33 -19.54
N GLU A 52 15.43 20.32 -19.83
CA GLU A 52 15.97 20.99 -21.00
C GLU A 52 15.84 20.15 -22.29
N ASN A 53 15.85 18.82 -22.17
CA ASN A 53 15.81 17.90 -23.29
C ASN A 53 14.41 17.33 -23.62
N TYR A 54 13.40 17.56 -22.77
CA TYR A 54 12.05 17.05 -22.99
C TYR A 54 11.04 18.18 -23.20
N SER A 55 10.53 18.31 -24.41
CA SER A 55 9.42 19.22 -24.76
C SER A 55 8.08 18.53 -24.54
N PHE A 56 7.76 18.20 -23.28
CA PHE A 56 6.41 17.70 -22.95
C PHE A 56 5.49 18.85 -22.55
N PRO A 57 4.17 18.75 -22.84
CA PRO A 57 3.18 19.62 -22.24
C PRO A 57 3.24 19.55 -20.73
N SER A 58 3.06 20.66 -20.03
CA SER A 58 3.10 20.72 -18.55
C SER A 58 1.99 19.93 -17.86
N GLY A 59 0.92 19.61 -18.57
CA GLY A 59 -0.21 18.82 -18.06
C GLY A 59 -0.94 18.04 -19.14
N ALA A 60 -1.73 17.05 -18.72
CA ALA A 60 -2.48 16.18 -19.64
C ALA A 60 -3.80 16.79 -20.13
N THR A 61 -4.28 17.86 -19.51
CA THR A 61 -5.49 18.64 -19.86
C THR A 61 -6.82 17.85 -19.92
N GLY A 62 -6.80 16.56 -19.56
CA GLY A 62 -8.00 15.70 -19.52
C GLY A 62 -7.70 14.34 -18.92
N SER A 63 -8.73 13.49 -18.81
CA SER A 63 -8.57 12.11 -18.37
C SER A 63 -7.87 11.27 -19.45
N ARG A 64 -7.38 10.08 -19.06
CA ARG A 64 -6.80 9.08 -19.98
C ARG A 64 -7.78 8.71 -21.11
N LEU A 65 -9.08 8.67 -20.83
CA LEU A 65 -10.11 8.31 -21.82
C LEU A 65 -10.42 9.43 -22.83
N LEU A 66 -10.03 10.68 -22.56
CA LEU A 66 -10.29 11.81 -23.45
C LEU A 66 -9.02 12.28 -24.18
N ALA A 67 -8.15 12.99 -23.46
CA ALA A 67 -6.99 13.65 -24.07
C ALA A 67 -5.65 13.24 -23.45
N GLY A 68 -5.67 12.58 -22.28
CA GLY A 68 -4.46 12.30 -21.49
C GLY A 68 -3.77 10.99 -21.81
N ASN A 69 -4.27 10.16 -22.75
CA ASN A 69 -3.62 8.91 -23.11
C ASN A 69 -2.58 9.12 -24.21
N THR A 70 -1.44 8.44 -24.11
CA THR A 70 -0.38 8.49 -25.12
C THR A 70 0.22 7.10 -25.31
N LYS A 71 0.82 6.87 -26.50
CA LYS A 71 1.56 5.63 -26.77
C LYS A 71 2.68 5.39 -25.76
N PHE A 72 3.34 6.46 -25.30
CA PHE A 72 4.38 6.38 -24.28
C PHE A 72 3.88 5.72 -22.97
N ILE A 73 2.69 6.11 -22.50
CA ILE A 73 2.12 5.58 -21.26
C ILE A 73 1.75 4.11 -21.44
N GLU A 74 1.17 3.74 -22.58
CA GLU A 74 0.82 2.34 -22.89
C GLU A 74 2.07 1.45 -22.96
N ASP A 75 3.13 1.94 -23.61
CA ASP A 75 4.41 1.23 -23.67
C ASP A 75 5.05 1.08 -22.28
N LEU A 76 4.98 2.13 -21.44
CA LEU A 76 5.47 2.09 -20.08
C LEU A 76 4.65 1.09 -19.22
N GLU A 77 3.33 1.06 -19.36
CA GLU A 77 2.46 0.07 -18.69
C GLU A 77 2.91 -1.35 -19.02
N GLN A 78 3.21 -1.63 -20.31
CA GLN A 78 3.66 -2.94 -20.74
C GLN A 78 5.09 -3.26 -20.27
N GLU A 79 6.01 -2.27 -20.28
CA GLU A 79 7.36 -2.44 -19.73
C GLU A 79 7.33 -2.81 -18.24
N ILE A 80 6.48 -2.14 -17.46
CA ILE A 80 6.32 -2.41 -16.04
C ILE A 80 5.68 -3.79 -15.81
N ALA A 81 4.64 -4.13 -16.57
CA ALA A 81 3.99 -5.43 -16.48
C ALA A 81 5.00 -6.56 -16.77
N ASN A 82 5.79 -6.45 -17.82
CA ASN A 82 6.83 -7.42 -18.15
C ASN A 82 7.90 -7.54 -17.06
N PHE A 83 8.30 -6.41 -16.45
CA PHE A 83 9.26 -6.40 -15.34
C PHE A 83 8.73 -7.20 -14.15
N HIS A 84 7.45 -7.07 -13.82
CA HIS A 84 6.81 -7.75 -12.70
C HIS A 84 6.25 -9.13 -13.07
N GLY A 85 6.38 -9.60 -14.31
CA GLY A 85 5.85 -10.90 -14.76
C GLY A 85 4.31 -10.93 -14.80
N ALA A 86 3.67 -9.82 -15.16
CA ALA A 86 2.23 -9.76 -15.39
C ALA A 86 1.93 -9.65 -16.90
N GLU A 87 0.72 -10.04 -17.31
CA GLU A 87 0.30 -9.92 -18.71
C GLU A 87 0.22 -8.45 -19.13
N THR A 88 -0.34 -7.59 -18.28
CA THR A 88 -0.47 -6.15 -18.55
C THR A 88 -0.64 -5.36 -17.26
N GLY A 89 -0.73 -4.03 -17.37
CA GLY A 89 -0.99 -3.13 -16.25
C GLY A 89 -1.77 -1.89 -16.65
N LEU A 90 -2.30 -1.19 -15.66
CA LEU A 90 -2.98 0.10 -15.81
C LEU A 90 -2.48 1.09 -14.76
N ILE A 91 -1.91 2.21 -15.21
CA ILE A 91 -1.38 3.26 -14.34
C ILE A 91 -2.51 4.16 -13.80
N PHE A 92 -2.47 4.41 -12.50
CA PHE A 92 -3.33 5.32 -11.72
C PHE A 92 -2.50 6.47 -11.17
N ASN A 93 -3.16 7.59 -10.80
CA ASN A 93 -2.47 8.76 -10.26
C ASN A 93 -1.83 8.52 -8.88
N SER A 94 -2.33 7.56 -8.11
CA SER A 94 -1.76 7.20 -6.81
C SER A 94 -2.09 5.75 -6.44
N GLY A 95 -1.38 5.20 -5.43
CA GLY A 95 -1.74 3.91 -4.83
C GLY A 95 -3.13 3.95 -4.18
N TYR A 96 -3.52 5.12 -3.65
CA TYR A 96 -4.86 5.33 -3.12
C TYR A 96 -5.93 5.14 -4.22
N ASP A 97 -5.76 5.81 -5.36
CA ASP A 97 -6.69 5.73 -6.50
C ASP A 97 -6.74 4.31 -7.11
N ALA A 98 -5.59 3.63 -7.16
CA ALA A 98 -5.49 2.25 -7.64
C ALA A 98 -6.29 1.30 -6.74
N ASN A 99 -6.09 1.34 -5.43
CA ASN A 99 -6.81 0.50 -4.47
C ASN A 99 -8.31 0.80 -4.44
N VAL A 100 -8.68 2.09 -4.40
CA VAL A 100 -10.10 2.50 -4.45
C VAL A 100 -10.73 2.05 -5.77
N GLY A 101 -10.07 2.27 -6.90
CA GLY A 101 -10.56 1.86 -8.21
C GLY A 101 -10.80 0.36 -8.29
N LEU A 102 -9.78 -0.42 -7.92
CA LEU A 102 -9.82 -1.89 -7.99
C LEU A 102 -10.90 -2.47 -7.08
N LEU A 103 -10.87 -2.13 -5.79
CA LEU A 103 -11.76 -2.75 -4.80
C LEU A 103 -13.20 -2.26 -4.88
N SER A 104 -13.46 -1.05 -5.39
CA SER A 104 -14.83 -0.54 -5.52
C SER A 104 -15.59 -1.10 -6.72
N CYS A 105 -14.90 -1.57 -7.77
CA CYS A 105 -15.57 -2.00 -8.99
C CYS A 105 -15.46 -3.49 -9.30
N ILE A 106 -14.45 -4.21 -8.79
CA ILE A 106 -14.29 -5.64 -9.08
C ILE A 106 -15.25 -6.50 -8.26
N PRO A 107 -15.24 -6.45 -6.90
CA PRO A 107 -16.21 -7.24 -6.14
C PRO A 107 -17.62 -6.65 -6.27
N GLN A 108 -18.56 -7.44 -6.77
CA GLN A 108 -19.92 -7.03 -7.09
C GLN A 108 -20.94 -7.43 -6.00
N LYS A 109 -22.19 -7.04 -6.20
CA LYS A 109 -23.31 -7.49 -5.36
C LYS A 109 -23.37 -9.03 -5.36
N ASN A 110 -23.52 -9.61 -4.17
CA ASN A 110 -23.48 -11.03 -3.85
C ASN A 110 -22.08 -11.65 -3.73
N ASP A 111 -21.02 -11.00 -4.21
CA ASP A 111 -19.65 -11.43 -3.93
C ASP A 111 -19.27 -11.23 -2.45
N ILE A 112 -18.20 -11.89 -2.04
CA ILE A 112 -17.60 -11.74 -0.72
C ILE A 112 -16.19 -11.16 -0.86
N LEU A 113 -15.92 -10.10 -0.12
CA LEU A 113 -14.60 -9.49 0.03
C LEU A 113 -14.11 -9.69 1.46
N ILE A 114 -13.02 -10.44 1.61
CA ILE A 114 -12.37 -10.73 2.89
C ILE A 114 -11.05 -9.96 2.94
N THR A 115 -10.87 -9.14 3.96
CA THR A 115 -9.66 -8.32 4.10
C THR A 115 -8.96 -8.61 5.42
N ASP A 116 -7.63 -8.51 5.44
CA ASP A 116 -6.92 -8.39 6.71
C ASP A 116 -7.42 -7.14 7.47
N GLU A 117 -7.45 -7.18 8.78
CA GLU A 117 -7.96 -6.07 9.58
C GLU A 117 -7.07 -4.83 9.59
N LEU A 118 -5.78 -4.98 9.25
CA LEU A 118 -4.78 -3.91 9.25
C LEU A 118 -4.42 -3.38 7.84
N ILE A 119 -5.20 -3.70 6.80
CA ILE A 119 -4.97 -3.16 5.45
C ILE A 119 -5.01 -1.63 5.43
N HIS A 120 -4.30 -1.05 4.46
CA HIS A 120 -4.22 0.38 4.25
C HIS A 120 -5.61 1.04 4.06
N ALA A 121 -5.72 2.30 4.50
CA ALA A 121 -6.98 3.07 4.43
C ALA A 121 -7.60 3.11 3.02
N SER A 122 -6.81 3.17 1.95
CA SER A 122 -7.30 3.13 0.57
C SER A 122 -8.03 1.83 0.23
N MET A 123 -7.53 0.69 0.74
CA MET A 123 -8.18 -0.60 0.57
C MET A 123 -9.48 -0.68 1.39
N ILE A 124 -9.48 -0.12 2.61
CA ILE A 124 -10.70 0.00 3.43
C ILE A 124 -11.76 0.84 2.72
N ASP A 125 -11.36 1.97 2.14
CA ASP A 125 -12.31 2.87 1.47
C ASP A 125 -12.80 2.28 0.14
N GLY A 126 -11.93 1.64 -0.64
CA GLY A 126 -12.33 0.89 -1.82
C GLY A 126 -13.31 -0.25 -1.49
N ALA A 127 -13.02 -1.01 -0.42
CA ALA A 127 -13.92 -2.05 0.07
C ALA A 127 -15.28 -1.50 0.54
N ARG A 128 -15.29 -0.32 1.17
CA ARG A 128 -16.55 0.35 1.58
C ARG A 128 -17.41 0.79 0.41
N LEU A 129 -16.79 1.18 -0.69
CA LEU A 129 -17.49 1.59 -1.92
C LEU A 129 -17.95 0.39 -2.77
N SER A 130 -17.46 -0.81 -2.49
CA SER A 130 -17.92 -2.04 -3.14
C SER A 130 -19.33 -2.42 -2.71
N TYR A 131 -20.06 -3.07 -3.60
CA TYR A 131 -21.36 -3.69 -3.30
C TYR A 131 -21.25 -5.08 -2.67
N ALA A 132 -20.05 -5.64 -2.56
CA ALA A 132 -19.82 -6.97 -1.98
C ALA A 132 -20.08 -7.01 -0.48
N THR A 133 -20.40 -8.20 0.03
CA THR A 133 -20.43 -8.45 1.46
C THR A 133 -18.98 -8.51 2.00
N ARG A 134 -18.68 -7.69 3.02
CA ARG A 134 -17.32 -7.52 3.53
C ARG A 134 -17.12 -8.21 4.85
N TYR A 135 -16.01 -8.92 4.98
CA TYR A 135 -15.53 -9.50 6.22
C TYR A 135 -14.09 -9.10 6.47
N LYS A 136 -13.71 -9.08 7.74
CA LYS A 136 -12.32 -8.97 8.17
C LYS A 136 -11.87 -10.28 8.79
N PHE A 137 -10.62 -10.65 8.58
CA PHE A 137 -9.93 -11.66 9.36
C PHE A 137 -8.87 -10.98 10.23
N LYS A 138 -8.47 -11.66 11.31
CA LYS A 138 -7.46 -11.14 12.23
C LYS A 138 -6.11 -11.04 11.51
N HIS A 139 -5.34 -10.03 11.86
CA HIS A 139 -4.07 -9.74 11.21
C HIS A 139 -3.13 -10.96 11.18
N ASN A 140 -2.70 -11.31 9.95
CA ASN A 140 -1.82 -12.45 9.66
C ASN A 140 -2.28 -13.81 10.21
N ASP A 141 -3.54 -13.95 10.64
CA ASP A 141 -4.11 -15.16 11.24
C ASP A 141 -4.76 -16.04 10.14
N ILE A 142 -4.04 -17.10 9.74
CA ILE A 142 -4.45 -18.03 8.70
C ILE A 142 -5.72 -18.82 9.08
N GLU A 143 -5.87 -19.18 10.35
CA GLU A 143 -7.07 -19.89 10.84
C GLU A 143 -8.29 -18.97 10.77
N SER A 144 -8.13 -17.70 11.14
CA SER A 144 -9.18 -16.68 11.01
C SER A 144 -9.58 -16.46 9.56
N LEU A 145 -8.61 -16.45 8.62
CA LEU A 145 -8.89 -16.34 7.18
C LEU A 145 -9.66 -17.58 6.68
N GLU A 146 -9.19 -18.78 7.03
CA GLU A 146 -9.83 -20.04 6.61
C GLU A 146 -11.26 -20.14 7.15
N PHE A 147 -11.49 -19.75 8.40
CA PHE A 147 -12.84 -19.67 8.98
C PHE A 147 -13.76 -18.73 8.19
N ARG A 148 -13.26 -17.59 7.68
CA ARG A 148 -14.05 -16.67 6.85
C ARG A 148 -14.39 -17.28 5.50
N LEU A 149 -13.41 -17.95 4.87
CA LEU A 149 -13.59 -18.60 3.57
C LEU A 149 -14.59 -19.76 3.61
N SER A 150 -14.50 -20.64 4.62
CA SER A 150 -15.42 -21.76 4.80
C SER A 150 -16.86 -21.29 5.07
N ASN A 151 -17.04 -20.24 5.89
CA ASN A 151 -18.37 -19.67 6.12
C ASN A 151 -18.94 -18.94 4.88
N ALA A 152 -18.09 -18.46 3.98
CA ALA A 152 -18.50 -17.90 2.70
C ALA A 152 -19.13 -18.95 1.80
N ASP A 153 -18.61 -20.18 1.79
CA ASP A 153 -19.17 -21.30 1.01
C ASP A 153 -20.54 -21.72 1.55
N LEU A 154 -20.73 -21.80 2.85
CA LEU A 154 -22.04 -22.11 3.46
C LEU A 154 -23.13 -21.09 3.07
N ARG A 155 -22.78 -19.82 2.89
CA ARG A 155 -23.71 -18.79 2.40
C ARG A 155 -24.07 -18.98 0.92
N LYS A 156 -23.09 -19.38 0.09
CA LYS A 156 -23.30 -19.69 -1.31
C LYS A 156 -24.37 -20.79 -1.45
N ASP A 157 -24.22 -21.88 -0.71
CA ASP A 157 -25.14 -23.00 -0.75
C ASP A 157 -26.57 -22.59 -0.34
N ASN A 158 -26.72 -21.75 0.69
CA ASN A 158 -28.00 -21.22 1.12
C ASN A 158 -28.66 -20.29 0.09
N LEU A 159 -27.86 -19.46 -0.60
CA LEU A 159 -28.35 -18.56 -1.66
C LEU A 159 -28.79 -19.36 -2.90
N MET A 160 -28.04 -20.38 -3.30
CA MET A 160 -28.39 -21.26 -4.43
C MET A 160 -29.67 -22.05 -4.16
N VAL A 161 -29.87 -22.56 -2.94
CA VAL A 161 -31.12 -23.21 -2.52
C VAL A 161 -32.31 -22.24 -2.58
N GLY A 162 -32.12 -20.96 -2.30
CA GLY A 162 -33.15 -19.91 -2.43
C GLY A 162 -33.54 -19.60 -3.88
N ILE A 163 -32.55 -19.57 -4.79
CA ILE A 163 -32.76 -19.27 -6.21
C ILE A 163 -33.47 -20.43 -6.93
N THR A 164 -33.11 -21.67 -6.66
CA THR A 164 -33.75 -22.84 -7.26
C THR A 164 -35.22 -23.00 -6.86
N LYS A 165 -35.68 -22.37 -5.77
CA LYS A 165 -37.07 -22.33 -5.35
C LYS A 165 -37.92 -21.24 -6.00
N SER A 166 -37.32 -20.28 -6.71
CA SER A 166 -38.01 -19.10 -7.27
C SER A 166 -38.06 -19.03 -8.80
N THR A 167 -37.45 -19.97 -9.54
CA THR A 167 -37.45 -19.98 -11.00
C THR A 167 -38.40 -21.02 -11.58
N SER A 168 -39.61 -20.58 -11.86
CA SER A 168 -40.45 -21.17 -12.91
C SER A 168 -40.24 -20.37 -14.19
N GLU A 169 -39.70 -21.02 -15.20
CA GLU A 169 -39.80 -20.75 -16.64
C GLU A 169 -39.26 -19.43 -17.22
N ASN A 170 -38.34 -19.62 -18.16
CA ASN A 170 -37.90 -18.68 -19.21
C ASN A 170 -37.06 -17.46 -18.78
N ASN A 171 -35.73 -17.68 -18.69
CA ASN A 171 -34.75 -16.75 -19.28
C ASN A 171 -33.35 -17.41 -19.24
N SER A 172 -32.55 -17.22 -20.28
CA SER A 172 -31.12 -17.51 -20.31
C SER A 172 -30.42 -16.75 -19.16
N SER A 173 -30.48 -17.33 -17.97
CA SER A 173 -29.83 -16.78 -16.79
C SER A 173 -28.34 -16.91 -16.97
N LEU A 174 -27.64 -15.79 -17.14
CA LEU A 174 -26.27 -15.67 -16.66
C LEU A 174 -26.29 -16.25 -15.24
N GLU A 175 -25.70 -17.42 -15.04
CA GLU A 175 -25.50 -18.00 -13.71
C GLU A 175 -24.86 -16.88 -12.87
N THR A 176 -25.48 -16.56 -11.74
CA THR A 176 -24.96 -15.52 -10.84
C THR A 176 -23.65 -16.06 -10.30
N VAL A 177 -22.54 -15.72 -10.96
CA VAL A 177 -21.20 -16.14 -10.55
C VAL A 177 -20.96 -15.46 -9.20
N PHE A 178 -20.92 -16.26 -8.16
CA PHE A 178 -20.54 -15.82 -6.82
C PHE A 178 -19.02 -15.93 -6.70
N SER A 179 -18.35 -14.79 -6.48
CA SER A 179 -16.90 -14.74 -6.35
C SER A 179 -16.48 -14.39 -4.92
N LYS A 180 -15.37 -14.97 -4.49
CA LYS A 180 -14.69 -14.63 -3.26
C LYS A 180 -13.41 -13.87 -3.60
N PHE A 181 -13.14 -12.81 -2.85
CA PHE A 181 -11.94 -12.01 -2.95
C PHE A 181 -11.25 -11.94 -1.60
N ILE A 182 -9.93 -12.06 -1.62
CA ILE A 182 -9.06 -11.80 -0.48
C ILE A 182 -8.22 -10.57 -0.83
N ALA A 183 -8.14 -9.58 0.05
CA ALA A 183 -7.33 -8.40 -0.18
C ALA A 183 -6.41 -8.12 1.03
N ILE A 184 -5.10 -8.03 0.77
CA ILE A 184 -4.03 -7.90 1.76
C ILE A 184 -2.93 -6.95 1.28
N GLU A 185 -2.06 -6.51 2.19
CA GLU A 185 -0.75 -5.95 1.86
C GLU A 185 0.31 -7.07 1.96
N SER A 186 1.29 -7.10 1.08
CA SER A 186 2.42 -8.04 1.19
C SER A 186 3.39 -7.65 2.31
N VAL A 187 3.52 -6.35 2.57
CA VAL A 187 4.22 -5.75 3.72
C VAL A 187 3.31 -4.68 4.30
N TYR A 188 2.95 -4.80 5.57
CA TYR A 188 1.99 -3.91 6.21
C TYR A 188 2.61 -2.56 6.57
N SER A 189 1.92 -1.50 6.22
CA SER A 189 2.44 -0.12 6.22
C SER A 189 2.76 0.44 7.61
N MET A 190 2.05 -0.01 8.67
CA MET A 190 2.20 0.50 10.03
C MET A 190 3.11 -0.34 10.91
N ASP A 191 3.36 -1.58 10.53
CA ASP A 191 4.09 -2.56 11.32
C ASP A 191 5.38 -3.02 10.63
N GLY A 192 5.38 -3.04 9.31
CA GLY A 192 6.50 -3.50 8.50
C GLY A 192 6.60 -5.03 8.41
N ASP A 193 5.71 -5.75 9.06
CA ASP A 193 5.65 -7.20 9.00
C ASP A 193 5.12 -7.70 7.65
N LEU A 194 5.43 -8.93 7.33
CA LEU A 194 5.09 -9.56 6.06
C LEU A 194 3.85 -10.42 6.18
N ALA A 195 3.00 -10.38 5.16
CA ALA A 195 1.93 -11.36 5.01
C ALA A 195 2.49 -12.77 4.77
N ASN A 196 1.84 -13.78 5.34
CA ASN A 196 2.14 -15.18 5.02
C ASN A 196 1.54 -15.53 3.64
N LEU A 197 2.12 -14.95 2.57
CA LEU A 197 1.61 -15.06 1.21
C LEU A 197 1.43 -16.49 0.75
N THR A 198 2.38 -17.38 1.04
CA THR A 198 2.31 -18.78 0.63
C THR A 198 1.10 -19.49 1.22
N SER A 199 0.82 -19.31 2.50
CA SER A 199 -0.35 -19.90 3.14
C SER A 199 -1.66 -19.27 2.64
N ILE A 200 -1.67 -17.95 2.39
CA ILE A 200 -2.84 -17.24 1.86
C ILE A 200 -3.15 -17.70 0.44
N VAL A 201 -2.13 -17.87 -0.42
CA VAL A 201 -2.29 -18.42 -1.77
C VAL A 201 -2.86 -19.84 -1.72
N ASN A 202 -2.33 -20.71 -0.87
CA ASN A 202 -2.85 -22.06 -0.71
C ASN A 202 -4.34 -22.06 -0.30
N LEU A 203 -4.75 -21.18 0.59
CA LEU A 203 -6.16 -21.03 0.96
C LEU A 203 -6.98 -20.44 -0.19
N SER A 204 -6.44 -19.47 -0.94
CA SER A 204 -7.15 -18.90 -2.08
C SER A 204 -7.44 -19.95 -3.15
N GLU A 205 -6.48 -20.83 -3.45
CA GLU A 205 -6.68 -21.95 -4.38
C GLU A 205 -7.66 -22.97 -3.82
N LYS A 206 -7.52 -23.38 -2.55
CA LYS A 206 -8.40 -24.35 -1.88
C LYS A 206 -9.87 -23.93 -1.92
N TYR A 207 -10.13 -22.63 -1.71
CA TYR A 207 -11.50 -22.10 -1.63
C TYR A 207 -11.96 -21.38 -2.91
N GLY A 208 -11.16 -21.40 -3.99
CA GLY A 208 -11.46 -20.72 -5.25
C GLY A 208 -11.68 -19.21 -5.05
N ALA A 209 -10.83 -18.56 -4.27
CA ALA A 209 -10.87 -17.12 -4.01
C ALA A 209 -9.85 -16.38 -4.88
N ASN A 210 -10.17 -15.14 -5.27
CA ASN A 210 -9.31 -14.28 -6.07
C ASN A 210 -8.46 -13.42 -5.13
N LEU A 211 -7.13 -13.57 -5.17
CA LEU A 211 -6.22 -12.84 -4.28
C LEU A 211 -5.80 -11.50 -4.89
N ILE A 212 -5.97 -10.42 -4.14
CA ILE A 212 -5.51 -9.06 -4.44
C ILE A 212 -4.42 -8.69 -3.44
N VAL A 213 -3.23 -8.31 -3.94
CA VAL A 213 -2.07 -7.99 -3.11
C VAL A 213 -1.58 -6.58 -3.39
N ASP A 214 -1.54 -5.74 -2.35
CA ASP A 214 -0.83 -4.45 -2.39
C ASP A 214 0.65 -4.68 -2.05
N GLU A 215 1.54 -4.41 -3.01
CA GLU A 215 2.99 -4.53 -2.88
C GLU A 215 3.70 -3.18 -2.67
N ALA A 216 2.96 -2.17 -2.22
CA ALA A 216 3.48 -0.82 -2.08
C ALA A 216 4.75 -0.70 -1.23
N HIS A 217 4.91 -1.54 -0.21
CA HIS A 217 6.08 -1.58 0.67
C HIS A 217 7.05 -2.72 0.36
N ALA A 218 6.75 -3.57 -0.62
CA ALA A 218 7.61 -4.68 -1.04
C ALA A 218 8.44 -4.36 -2.30
N THR A 219 7.84 -3.58 -3.23
CA THR A 219 8.51 -3.17 -4.47
C THR A 219 9.79 -2.37 -4.17
N GLY A 220 10.86 -2.69 -4.87
CA GLY A 220 12.21 -2.12 -4.67
C GLY A 220 13.01 -2.82 -3.59
N ILE A 221 12.39 -3.58 -2.68
CA ILE A 221 13.03 -4.20 -1.52
C ILE A 221 13.18 -5.71 -1.71
N PHE A 222 12.08 -6.39 -2.04
CA PHE A 222 12.02 -7.84 -2.18
C PHE A 222 12.07 -8.28 -3.65
N GLY A 223 12.55 -9.50 -3.85
CA GLY A 223 12.66 -10.13 -5.16
C GLY A 223 13.85 -9.64 -5.99
N LYS A 224 14.20 -10.42 -6.99
CA LYS A 224 15.27 -10.06 -7.92
C LYS A 224 14.99 -8.69 -8.55
N ASN A 225 15.95 -7.77 -8.44
CA ASN A 225 15.85 -6.39 -8.92
C ASN A 225 14.66 -5.61 -8.31
N GLY A 226 14.22 -5.97 -7.09
CA GLY A 226 13.13 -5.25 -6.42
C GLY A 226 11.74 -5.49 -7.01
N ARG A 227 11.49 -6.65 -7.63
CA ARG A 227 10.21 -6.98 -8.28
C ARG A 227 9.04 -7.19 -7.31
N GLY A 228 9.28 -7.18 -6.01
CA GLY A 228 8.28 -7.37 -4.97
C GLY A 228 8.27 -8.78 -4.38
N LEU A 229 7.53 -8.96 -3.28
CA LEU A 229 7.48 -10.21 -2.52
C LEU A 229 6.73 -11.33 -3.26
N VAL A 230 5.70 -11.00 -4.03
CA VAL A 230 4.99 -11.97 -4.88
C VAL A 230 5.96 -12.61 -5.86
N CYS A 231 6.81 -11.78 -6.51
CA CYS A 231 7.83 -12.28 -7.45
C CYS A 231 8.99 -13.02 -6.74
N GLU A 232 9.34 -12.63 -5.51
CA GLU A 232 10.35 -13.34 -4.73
C GLU A 232 9.93 -14.78 -4.45
N LEU A 233 8.65 -14.98 -4.20
CA LEU A 233 8.07 -16.29 -3.88
C LEU A 233 7.60 -17.08 -5.11
N GLY A 234 7.72 -16.53 -6.32
CA GLY A 234 7.26 -17.16 -7.57
C GLY A 234 5.75 -17.37 -7.62
N LEU A 235 4.97 -16.41 -7.11
CA LEU A 235 3.52 -16.50 -6.96
C LEU A 235 2.77 -15.63 -7.98
N GLU A 236 3.44 -15.11 -9.02
CA GLU A 236 2.87 -14.16 -9.98
C GLU A 236 1.58 -14.69 -10.62
N ASP A 237 1.57 -15.95 -11.01
CA ASP A 237 0.44 -16.62 -11.67
C ASP A 237 -0.70 -17.02 -10.71
N LYS A 238 -0.49 -16.83 -9.39
CA LYS A 238 -1.43 -17.20 -8.33
C LYS A 238 -2.22 -16.01 -7.79
N VAL A 239 -1.84 -14.79 -8.19
CA VAL A 239 -2.43 -13.55 -7.69
C VAL A 239 -3.28 -12.91 -8.79
N PHE A 240 -4.57 -12.68 -8.49
CA PHE A 240 -5.52 -12.09 -9.43
C PHE A 240 -5.14 -10.66 -9.83
N ALA A 241 -4.76 -9.84 -8.85
CA ALA A 241 -4.34 -8.46 -9.07
C ALA A 241 -3.26 -8.03 -8.08
N ARG A 242 -2.26 -7.28 -8.55
CA ARG A 242 -1.23 -6.66 -7.72
C ARG A 242 -1.25 -5.15 -7.87
N VAL A 243 -1.09 -4.43 -6.77
CA VAL A 243 -0.92 -2.98 -6.77
C VAL A 243 0.53 -2.66 -6.44
N VAL A 244 1.21 -1.97 -7.35
CA VAL A 244 2.58 -1.48 -7.17
C VAL A 244 2.56 0.03 -7.17
N THR A 245 3.15 0.67 -6.15
CA THR A 245 3.19 2.13 -6.04
C THR A 245 4.56 2.69 -6.44
N PHE A 246 4.54 3.86 -7.07
CA PHE A 246 5.76 4.53 -7.51
C PHE A 246 6.25 5.58 -6.51
N GLY A 247 5.41 5.95 -5.52
CA GLY A 247 5.68 7.03 -4.56
C GLY A 247 6.48 6.62 -3.33
N LYS A 248 7.00 5.39 -3.29
CA LYS A 248 7.80 4.89 -2.16
C LYS A 248 9.22 4.57 -2.62
N ALA A 249 9.66 3.32 -2.60
CA ALA A 249 11.03 2.94 -3.01
C ALA A 249 11.46 3.49 -4.38
N LEU A 250 10.52 3.68 -5.29
CA LEU A 250 10.81 4.24 -6.62
C LEU A 250 10.92 5.76 -6.65
N GLY A 251 10.62 6.48 -5.56
CA GLY A 251 10.82 7.93 -5.44
C GLY A 251 10.02 8.78 -6.42
N CYS A 252 8.98 8.22 -7.05
CA CYS A 252 8.16 8.84 -8.09
C CYS A 252 6.72 9.12 -7.61
N HIS A 253 5.78 9.27 -8.53
CA HIS A 253 4.36 9.46 -8.21
C HIS A 253 3.48 8.54 -9.05
N GLY A 254 2.38 8.05 -8.47
CA GLY A 254 1.45 7.15 -9.14
C GLY A 254 1.51 5.72 -8.62
N ALA A 255 0.77 4.86 -9.30
CA ALA A 255 0.74 3.42 -9.04
C ALA A 255 0.29 2.67 -10.30
N ILE A 256 0.48 1.36 -10.33
CA ILE A 256 -0.03 0.49 -11.38
C ILE A 256 -0.78 -0.68 -10.77
N VAL A 257 -1.92 -1.04 -11.36
CA VAL A 257 -2.58 -2.33 -11.13
C VAL A 257 -2.10 -3.30 -12.19
N LEU A 258 -1.53 -4.41 -11.78
CA LEU A 258 -0.99 -5.48 -12.62
C LEU A 258 -1.93 -6.68 -12.59
N GLY A 259 -2.12 -7.33 -13.73
CA GLY A 259 -2.91 -8.55 -13.86
C GLY A 259 -3.17 -8.91 -15.32
N SER A 260 -4.33 -9.55 -15.59
CA SER A 260 -4.71 -9.96 -16.94
C SER A 260 -5.19 -8.78 -17.80
N LYS A 261 -5.19 -8.99 -19.11
CA LYS A 261 -5.78 -8.03 -20.06
C LYS A 261 -7.26 -7.75 -19.76
N ASN A 262 -8.03 -8.77 -19.39
CA ASN A 262 -9.43 -8.59 -19.04
C ASN A 262 -9.61 -7.71 -17.80
N LEU A 263 -8.75 -7.85 -16.79
CA LEU A 263 -8.74 -6.98 -15.60
C LEU A 263 -8.45 -5.52 -16.00
N ARG A 264 -7.42 -5.30 -16.83
CA ARG A 264 -7.09 -3.95 -17.33
C ARG A 264 -8.26 -3.32 -18.07
N ASP A 265 -8.83 -4.04 -19.02
CA ASP A 265 -9.96 -3.54 -19.82
C ASP A 265 -11.19 -3.27 -18.97
N TYR A 266 -11.43 -4.10 -17.95
CA TYR A 266 -12.51 -3.88 -16.98
C TYR A 266 -12.27 -2.60 -16.16
N LEU A 267 -11.07 -2.39 -15.64
CA LEU A 267 -10.74 -1.19 -14.87
C LEU A 267 -10.86 0.10 -15.71
N VAL A 268 -10.46 0.07 -16.96
CA VAL A 268 -10.64 1.20 -17.91
C VAL A 268 -12.10 1.59 -18.06
N ASN A 269 -13.03 0.62 -17.95
CA ASN A 269 -14.46 0.84 -18.14
C ASN A 269 -15.23 1.11 -16.85
N PHE A 270 -14.74 0.66 -15.68
CA PHE A 270 -15.53 0.67 -14.44
C PHE A 270 -14.82 1.32 -13.25
N ALA A 271 -13.49 1.48 -13.23
CA ALA A 271 -12.78 2.11 -12.13
C ALA A 271 -12.98 3.63 -12.13
N ARG A 272 -13.85 4.14 -11.27
CA ARG A 272 -14.21 5.56 -11.22
C ARG A 272 -13.03 6.48 -10.93
N SER A 273 -12.09 6.06 -10.09
CA SER A 273 -10.85 6.81 -9.79
C SER A 273 -9.91 6.91 -10.99
N PHE A 274 -10.05 6.04 -12.00
CA PHE A 274 -9.35 6.14 -13.28
C PHE A 274 -10.13 6.99 -14.30
N ILE A 275 -11.43 6.74 -14.42
CA ILE A 275 -12.28 7.34 -15.47
C ILE A 275 -12.44 8.84 -15.28
N TYR A 276 -12.69 9.28 -14.04
CA TYR A 276 -13.13 10.65 -13.72
C TYR A 276 -12.02 11.51 -13.12
N THR A 277 -10.76 11.19 -13.39
CA THR A 277 -9.60 11.97 -12.95
C THR A 277 -8.81 12.48 -14.14
N THR A 278 -8.15 13.62 -13.99
CA THR A 278 -7.16 14.10 -14.96
C THR A 278 -5.96 13.16 -14.96
N ALA A 279 -5.45 12.82 -16.14
CA ALA A 279 -4.24 12.02 -16.27
C ALA A 279 -3.01 12.75 -15.69
N ALA A 280 -2.06 11.99 -15.16
CA ALA A 280 -0.79 12.56 -14.72
C ALA A 280 -0.02 13.16 -15.92
N PRO A 281 0.79 14.22 -15.68
CA PRO A 281 1.60 14.81 -16.73
C PRO A 281 2.74 13.88 -17.16
N MET A 282 3.22 14.05 -18.41
CA MET A 282 4.21 13.16 -19.03
C MET A 282 5.52 13.06 -18.25
N HIS A 283 5.99 14.14 -17.63
CA HIS A 283 7.22 14.12 -16.83
C HIS A 283 7.11 13.17 -15.62
N THR A 284 5.92 12.95 -15.08
CA THR A 284 5.67 11.95 -14.02
C THR A 284 5.93 10.54 -14.57
N HIS A 285 5.41 10.23 -15.74
CA HIS A 285 5.61 8.92 -16.37
C HIS A 285 7.07 8.69 -16.79
N GLU A 286 7.76 9.75 -17.24
CA GLU A 286 9.19 9.68 -17.53
C GLU A 286 10.01 9.39 -16.27
N SER A 287 9.72 10.02 -15.15
CA SER A 287 10.38 9.70 -13.88
C SER A 287 10.19 8.24 -13.49
N VAL A 288 8.98 7.70 -13.67
CA VAL A 288 8.70 6.27 -13.43
C VAL A 288 9.53 5.38 -14.35
N ARG A 289 9.64 5.71 -15.64
CA ARG A 289 10.47 4.96 -16.59
C ARG A 289 11.94 4.94 -16.16
N GLN A 290 12.47 6.08 -15.74
CA GLN A 290 13.85 6.17 -15.21
C GLN A 290 14.04 5.31 -13.94
N ALA A 291 13.07 5.30 -13.01
CA ALA A 291 13.12 4.44 -11.85
C ALA A 291 13.21 2.95 -12.23
N TYR A 292 12.41 2.51 -13.20
CA TYR A 292 12.48 1.14 -13.69
C TYR A 292 13.77 0.84 -14.48
N GLN A 293 14.37 1.82 -15.14
CA GLN A 293 15.70 1.68 -15.74
C GLN A 293 16.76 1.47 -14.67
N LEU A 294 16.71 2.20 -13.54
CA LEU A 294 17.58 1.97 -12.40
C LEU A 294 17.42 0.57 -11.82
N LEU A 295 16.20 0.08 -11.61
CA LEU A 295 15.95 -1.29 -11.13
C LEU A 295 16.47 -2.37 -12.09
N LYS A 296 16.38 -2.12 -13.40
CA LYS A 296 16.86 -3.04 -14.44
C LYS A 296 18.37 -2.96 -14.69
N SER A 297 19.05 -1.93 -14.14
CA SER A 297 20.49 -1.76 -14.29
C SER A 297 21.25 -2.97 -13.72
N PRO A 298 22.32 -3.44 -14.38
CA PRO A 298 23.22 -4.44 -13.83
C PRO A 298 23.85 -4.02 -12.49
N ASP A 299 23.98 -2.73 -12.26
CA ASP A 299 24.56 -2.14 -11.04
C ASP A 299 23.53 -1.98 -9.91
N PHE A 300 22.26 -2.32 -10.16
CA PHE A 300 21.24 -2.23 -9.11
C PHE A 300 21.54 -3.19 -7.97
N SER A 301 21.55 -2.64 -6.77
CA SER A 301 21.71 -3.42 -5.54
C SER A 301 20.98 -2.71 -4.40
N ASN A 302 20.18 -3.46 -3.66
CA ASN A 302 19.57 -3.05 -2.40
C ASN A 302 20.25 -3.69 -1.17
N LYS A 303 21.45 -4.26 -1.36
CA LYS A 303 22.20 -4.93 -0.29
C LYS A 303 22.51 -4.01 0.88
N LYS A 304 22.82 -2.75 0.62
CA LYS A 304 23.10 -1.78 1.68
C LYS A 304 21.84 -1.55 2.52
N LEU A 305 20.65 -1.44 1.91
CA LEU A 305 19.39 -1.33 2.64
C LEU A 305 19.15 -2.53 3.54
N HIS A 306 19.30 -3.76 3.01
CA HIS A 306 19.15 -4.98 3.80
C HIS A 306 20.19 -5.09 4.92
N HIS A 307 21.42 -4.65 4.67
CA HIS A 307 22.45 -4.59 5.71
C HIS A 307 22.04 -3.63 6.84
N LEU A 308 21.55 -2.42 6.52
CA LEU A 308 21.10 -1.45 7.53
C LEU A 308 19.87 -1.94 8.31
N ILE A 309 18.95 -2.66 7.67
CA ILE A 309 17.82 -3.32 8.34
C ILE A 309 18.33 -4.35 9.36
N HIS A 310 19.27 -5.19 8.94
CA HIS A 310 19.88 -6.19 9.83
C HIS A 310 20.63 -5.54 10.99
N PHE A 311 21.48 -4.56 10.69
CA PHE A 311 22.23 -3.80 11.68
C PHE A 311 21.31 -3.13 12.72
N PHE A 312 20.21 -2.53 12.29
CA PHE A 312 19.20 -1.98 13.21
C PHE A 312 18.67 -3.04 14.18
N LYS A 313 18.32 -4.23 13.68
CA LYS A 313 17.81 -5.34 14.51
C LYS A 313 18.87 -5.82 15.50
N GLU A 314 20.13 -5.94 15.09
CA GLU A 314 21.24 -6.31 15.97
C GLU A 314 21.45 -5.31 17.11
N GLN A 315 21.33 -4.01 16.84
CA GLN A 315 21.42 -2.99 17.88
C GLN A 315 20.22 -3.02 18.83
N ALA A 316 19.03 -3.25 18.31
CA ALA A 316 17.81 -3.30 19.08
C ALA A 316 17.81 -4.47 20.10
N ILE A 317 18.29 -5.63 19.71
CA ILE A 317 18.40 -6.83 20.61
C ILE A 317 19.32 -6.56 21.81
N GLN A 318 20.25 -5.63 21.70
CA GLN A 318 21.17 -5.27 22.80
C GLN A 318 20.52 -4.43 23.91
N ILE A 319 19.31 -3.92 23.69
CA ILE A 319 18.60 -3.12 24.69
C ILE A 319 17.58 -4.04 25.39
N PRO A 320 17.74 -4.32 26.70
CA PRO A 320 16.76 -5.08 27.45
C PRO A 320 15.37 -4.42 27.40
N ASP A 321 14.33 -5.25 27.31
CA ASP A 321 12.93 -4.85 27.37
C ASP A 321 12.46 -3.93 26.22
N LEU A 322 13.26 -3.78 25.13
CA LEU A 322 12.85 -3.07 23.94
C LEU A 322 11.90 -3.96 23.12
N GLU A 323 10.62 -3.61 23.07
CA GLU A 323 9.61 -4.35 22.31
C GLU A 323 9.66 -3.92 20.84
N LEU A 324 10.09 -4.82 19.96
CA LEU A 324 10.07 -4.65 18.50
C LEU A 324 8.89 -5.39 17.88
N ILE A 325 8.32 -4.82 16.83
CA ILE A 325 7.50 -5.59 15.90
C ILE A 325 8.45 -6.35 14.96
N GLU A 326 8.21 -7.64 14.78
CA GLU A 326 9.05 -8.43 13.88
C GLU A 326 8.87 -7.97 12.43
N SER A 327 9.98 -7.56 11.82
CA SER A 327 10.03 -7.10 10.43
C SER A 327 11.39 -7.39 9.81
N ILE A 328 11.37 -7.76 8.54
CA ILE A 328 12.56 -7.82 7.66
C ILE A 328 12.47 -6.81 6.52
N SER A 329 11.45 -5.94 6.56
CA SER A 329 11.25 -4.86 5.60
C SER A 329 12.02 -3.60 5.98
N ALA A 330 11.97 -2.58 5.13
CA ALA A 330 12.56 -1.28 5.44
C ALA A 330 11.85 -0.54 6.60
N ILE A 331 10.67 -0.99 7.02
CA ILE A 331 9.91 -0.42 8.13
C ILE A 331 10.25 -1.19 9.40
N GLN A 332 10.76 -0.49 10.41
CA GLN A 332 11.08 -1.04 11.73
C GLN A 332 10.26 -0.29 12.77
N CYS A 333 9.62 -1.03 13.67
CA CYS A 333 8.74 -0.43 14.68
C CYS A 333 9.17 -0.80 16.09
N ILE A 334 9.34 0.23 16.93
CA ILE A 334 9.62 0.10 18.37
C ILE A 334 8.37 0.51 19.14
N ILE A 335 7.80 -0.40 19.91
CA ILE A 335 6.62 -0.12 20.74
C ILE A 335 7.01 0.78 21.92
N ILE A 336 6.34 1.91 22.03
CA ILE A 336 6.45 2.86 23.13
C ILE A 336 5.03 3.15 23.63
N SER A 337 4.54 2.33 24.55
CA SER A 337 3.16 2.42 25.04
C SER A 337 2.85 3.78 25.66
N GLY A 338 1.71 4.37 25.24
CA GLY A 338 1.21 5.67 25.70
C GLY A 338 1.52 6.82 24.74
N ASN A 339 0.47 7.54 24.33
CA ASN A 339 0.57 8.63 23.34
C ASN A 339 1.61 9.69 23.72
N GLU A 340 1.61 10.12 24.99
CA GLU A 340 2.54 11.17 25.48
C GLU A 340 3.96 10.67 25.48
N LYS A 341 4.23 9.51 26.09
CA LYS A 341 5.56 8.90 26.13
C LYS A 341 6.14 8.68 24.73
N CYS A 342 5.32 8.17 23.81
CA CYS A 342 5.76 7.94 22.44
C CYS A 342 6.16 9.26 21.74
N ARG A 343 5.41 10.35 21.98
CA ARG A 343 5.75 11.68 21.44
C ARG A 343 7.02 12.27 22.09
N GLU A 344 7.19 12.10 23.40
CA GLU A 344 8.39 12.57 24.10
C GLU A 344 9.65 11.91 23.57
N VAL A 345 9.61 10.57 23.38
CA VAL A 345 10.76 9.84 22.82
C VAL A 345 11.03 10.29 21.38
N ALA A 346 9.99 10.43 20.55
CA ALA A 346 10.14 10.94 19.19
C ALA A 346 10.74 12.36 19.17
N MET A 347 10.32 13.23 20.08
CA MET A 347 10.86 14.58 20.20
C MET A 347 12.33 14.58 20.64
N LYS A 348 12.73 13.69 21.56
CA LYS A 348 14.15 13.53 21.94
C LYS A 348 14.99 13.13 20.73
N LEU A 349 14.52 12.19 19.91
CA LEU A 349 15.18 11.78 18.65
C LEU A 349 15.29 12.94 17.66
N GLN A 350 14.20 13.70 17.47
CA GLN A 350 14.20 14.86 16.59
C GLN A 350 15.19 15.95 17.05
N ASN A 351 15.32 16.15 18.36
CA ASN A 351 16.29 17.09 18.93
C ASN A 351 17.75 16.66 18.70
N THR A 352 18.00 15.37 18.42
CA THR A 352 19.34 14.90 18.00
C THR A 352 19.53 14.93 16.48
N GLY A 353 18.57 15.48 15.73
CA GLY A 353 18.67 15.65 14.29
C GLY A 353 18.13 14.46 13.48
N LEU A 354 17.30 13.59 14.06
CA LEU A 354 16.71 12.40 13.39
C LEU A 354 15.21 12.61 13.17
N ASP A 355 14.70 12.57 11.94
CA ASP A 355 13.27 12.68 11.65
C ASP A 355 12.57 11.33 11.85
N ILE A 356 12.24 11.02 13.09
CA ILE A 356 11.49 9.85 13.49
C ILE A 356 10.13 10.29 14.03
N ARG A 357 9.06 9.64 13.57
CA ARG A 357 7.68 10.03 13.90
C ARG A 357 6.99 9.00 14.78
N PRO A 358 6.23 9.47 15.80
CA PRO A 358 5.40 8.59 16.61
C PRO A 358 4.11 8.24 15.86
N ILE A 359 3.74 6.97 15.89
CA ILE A 359 2.40 6.51 15.50
C ILE A 359 1.63 6.24 16.78
N VAL A 360 0.56 7.00 16.99
CA VAL A 360 -0.17 7.02 18.27
C VAL A 360 -1.62 6.60 18.07
N SER A 361 -2.26 6.22 19.17
CA SER A 361 -3.70 5.93 19.20
C SER A 361 -4.50 7.19 18.79
N PRO A 362 -5.57 7.07 17.96
CA PRO A 362 -6.25 5.85 17.52
C PRO A 362 -5.75 5.27 16.18
N THR A 363 -4.64 5.76 15.61
CA THR A 363 -4.07 5.20 14.37
C THR A 363 -3.64 3.75 14.61
N VAL A 364 -3.13 3.45 15.79
CA VAL A 364 -2.81 2.12 16.30
C VAL A 364 -3.60 1.88 17.60
N PRO A 365 -3.83 0.62 18.03
CA PRO A 365 -4.50 0.33 19.28
C PRO A 365 -3.78 0.97 20.49
N LYS A 366 -4.56 1.35 21.51
CA LYS A 366 -4.02 1.86 22.78
C LYS A 366 -3.09 0.82 23.43
N GLY A 367 -1.90 1.26 23.84
CA GLY A 367 -0.85 0.40 24.39
C GLY A 367 0.08 -0.17 23.30
N LYS A 368 -0.20 0.07 22.04
CA LYS A 368 0.61 -0.34 20.89
C LYS A 368 1.12 0.85 20.08
N GLU A 369 1.18 2.02 20.73
CA GLU A 369 1.83 3.20 20.18
C GLU A 369 3.31 2.88 19.91
N ARG A 370 3.87 3.44 18.84
CA ARG A 370 5.20 3.07 18.35
C ARG A 370 5.94 4.20 17.67
N LEU A 371 7.25 4.07 17.66
CA LEU A 371 8.08 4.79 16.69
C LEU A 371 8.12 3.96 15.42
N ARG A 372 7.72 4.55 14.29
CA ARG A 372 7.89 3.96 12.97
C ARG A 372 9.14 4.53 12.32
N ILE A 373 10.12 3.69 12.08
CA ILE A 373 11.46 4.06 11.61
C ILE A 373 11.65 3.40 10.25
N CYS A 374 11.84 4.21 9.22
CA CYS A 374 12.09 3.73 7.87
C CYS A 374 13.59 3.73 7.59
N MET A 375 14.13 2.58 7.17
CA MET A 375 15.51 2.46 6.70
C MET A 375 15.58 2.86 5.23
N HIS A 376 16.62 3.62 4.87
CA HIS A 376 16.86 4.04 3.49
C HIS A 376 18.28 3.66 3.08
N GLU A 377 18.50 3.45 1.80
CA GLU A 377 19.83 3.15 1.26
C GLU A 377 20.85 4.27 1.53
N PHE A 378 20.38 5.50 1.71
CA PHE A 378 21.24 6.64 1.99
C PHE A 378 21.58 6.83 3.48
N ASN A 379 20.91 6.11 4.40
CA ASN A 379 21.29 6.16 5.82
C ASN A 379 22.64 5.51 6.09
N THR A 380 23.18 5.77 7.30
CA THR A 380 24.46 5.22 7.78
C THR A 380 24.29 4.48 9.10
N GLU A 381 25.25 3.62 9.43
CA GLU A 381 25.26 2.91 10.72
C GLU A 381 25.38 3.90 11.91
N GLU A 382 26.15 4.97 11.78
CA GLU A 382 26.28 6.00 12.81
C GLU A 382 24.95 6.69 13.09
N GLU A 383 24.14 6.93 12.06
CA GLU A 383 22.80 7.51 12.23
C GLU A 383 21.87 6.54 12.97
N ILE A 384 21.97 5.25 12.68
CA ILE A 384 21.22 4.19 13.38
C ILE A 384 21.67 4.08 14.84
N LEU A 385 22.99 4.11 15.12
CA LEU A 385 23.51 4.06 16.49
C LEU A 385 22.99 5.21 17.34
N ARG A 386 22.86 6.42 16.78
CA ARG A 386 22.29 7.57 17.48
C ARG A 386 20.84 7.34 17.93
N ILE A 387 20.06 6.55 17.20
CA ILE A 387 18.70 6.17 17.65
C ILE A 387 18.81 5.44 18.99
N PHE A 388 19.67 4.43 19.05
CA PHE A 388 19.80 3.57 20.22
C PHE A 388 20.50 4.27 21.40
N GLU A 389 21.38 5.23 21.16
CA GLU A 389 21.94 6.09 22.22
C GLU A 389 20.86 6.91 22.96
N VAL A 390 19.83 7.36 22.24
CA VAL A 390 18.70 8.08 22.83
C VAL A 390 17.77 7.12 23.58
N LEU A 391 17.57 5.91 23.06
CA LEU A 391 16.68 4.92 23.68
C LEU A 391 17.27 4.24 24.93
N LYS A 392 18.58 4.24 25.09
CA LYS A 392 19.28 3.72 26.28
C LYS A 392 19.21 4.66 27.50
N LYS A 393 18.84 5.91 27.28
CA LYS A 393 18.69 6.97 28.32
C LYS A 393 17.25 7.11 28.78
#